data_b82918a7178020bce08baf218355c9f4
#
_entry.id   b82918a7178020bce08baf218355c9f4
#
_cell.length_a   1.000
_cell.length_b   1.000
_cell.length_c   1.000
_cell.angle_alpha   90.00
_cell.angle_beta   90.00
_cell.angle_gamma   90.00
#
_symmetry.space_group_name_H-M   'P 1'
#
loop_
_entity.id
_entity.type
_entity.pdbx_description
1 polymer ?
#
loop_
_entity_poly.entity_id
_entity_poly.type
_entity_poly.pdbx_seq_one_letter_code
_entity_poly.pdbx_strand_id
1 'polypeptide(L)'
;MSPLPAPRLDHLSRLTGKAGVFEHASALVPNESHGYTTDDAARALILTIRWRPQTALTRRLSITYLSFLANAIDGRGRVRNRLDMDRGWVGPWSADAHGRAIWALCVAAVEADSPLARDLAADRLERIAPLRDPSLRP
;
A
#
# COMPACT_ATOMS: atom_id res chain seq x y z
N MET A 1 -11.67 20.55 28.20
CA MET A 1 -11.04 19.44 27.48
C MET A 1 -10.15 20.03 26.40
N SER A 2 -8.84 19.76 26.43
CA SER A 2 -7.96 20.23 25.39
C SER A 2 -8.27 19.55 24.06
N PRO A 3 -8.25 20.26 22.91
CA PRO A 3 -8.45 19.62 21.63
C PRO A 3 -7.33 18.59 21.36
N LEU A 4 -7.68 17.50 20.69
CA LEU A 4 -6.68 16.52 20.26
C LEU A 4 -5.67 17.21 19.32
N PRO A 5 -4.38 16.91 19.43
CA PRO A 5 -3.40 17.43 18.50
C PRO A 5 -3.71 17.01 17.07
N ALA A 6 -3.41 17.87 16.11
CA ALA A 6 -3.57 17.54 14.70
C ALA A 6 -2.73 16.31 14.34
N PRO A 7 -3.26 15.35 13.55
CA PRO A 7 -2.49 14.18 13.12
C PRO A 7 -1.29 14.59 12.27
N ARG A 8 -0.20 13.83 12.37
CA ARG A 8 1.08 14.09 11.68
C ARG A 8 1.55 12.86 10.94
N LEU A 9 2.25 13.08 9.83
CA LEU A 9 2.78 11.99 8.98
C LEU A 9 4.26 11.68 9.23
N ASP A 10 4.90 12.30 10.22
CA ASP A 10 6.35 12.13 10.46
C ASP A 10 6.72 10.68 10.72
N HIS A 11 5.92 9.97 11.51
CA HIS A 11 6.19 8.57 11.82
C HIS A 11 5.98 7.69 10.60
N LEU A 12 4.90 7.88 9.86
CA LEU A 12 4.66 7.17 8.61
C LEU A 12 5.80 7.42 7.60
N SER A 13 6.27 8.66 7.50
CA SER A 13 7.39 9.01 6.63
C SER A 13 8.68 8.27 7.04
N ARG A 14 8.97 8.17 8.34
CA ARG A 14 10.13 7.40 8.85
C ARG A 14 9.99 5.90 8.58
N LEU A 15 8.79 5.34 8.69
CA LEU A 15 8.54 3.93 8.40
C LEU A 15 8.55 3.61 6.90
N THR A 16 8.61 4.62 6.03
CA THR A 16 8.57 4.42 4.59
C THR A 16 9.97 4.28 4.03
N GLY A 17 10.26 3.11 3.48
CA GLY A 17 11.48 2.80 2.74
C GLY A 17 11.30 2.99 1.23
N LYS A 18 12.21 2.42 0.44
CA LYS A 18 12.21 2.56 -1.02
C LYS A 18 11.00 1.91 -1.69
N ALA A 19 10.53 0.78 -1.17
CA ALA A 19 9.47 -0.01 -1.78
C ALA A 19 8.10 0.23 -1.16
N GLY A 20 8.01 0.50 0.15
CA GLY A 20 6.75 0.59 0.86
C GLY A 20 6.91 1.07 2.30
N VAL A 21 5.95 0.73 3.14
CA VAL A 21 6.00 1.00 4.58
C VAL A 21 6.42 -0.25 5.34
N PHE A 22 7.42 -0.12 6.21
CA PHE A 22 7.87 -1.23 7.07
C PHE A 22 6.77 -1.64 8.05
N GLU A 23 6.60 -2.94 8.22
CA GLU A 23 5.54 -3.51 9.06
C GLU A 23 5.70 -3.14 10.54
N HIS A 24 6.94 -3.09 11.04
CA HIS A 24 7.22 -2.87 12.45
C HIS A 24 8.28 -1.80 12.70
N ALA A 25 8.21 -1.20 13.87
CA ALA A 25 9.21 -0.29 14.39
C ALA A 25 9.47 -0.59 15.88
N SER A 26 10.69 -0.31 16.33
CA SER A 26 11.02 -0.20 17.75
C SER A 26 11.06 1.28 18.10
N ALA A 27 9.98 1.76 18.75
CA ALA A 27 9.74 3.18 18.95
C ALA A 27 9.77 3.96 17.63
N LEU A 28 10.76 4.81 17.38
CA LEU A 28 10.88 5.63 16.18
C LEU A 28 11.76 4.99 15.08
N VAL A 29 12.36 3.82 15.34
CA VAL A 29 13.30 3.18 14.44
C VAL A 29 12.60 2.06 13.68
N PRO A 30 12.52 2.13 12.33
CA PRO A 30 11.94 1.05 11.54
C PRO A 30 12.69 -0.28 11.76
N ASN A 31 11.94 -1.37 11.88
CA ASN A 31 12.51 -2.70 11.92
C ASN A 31 12.49 -3.32 10.52
N GLU A 32 13.55 -3.12 9.78
CA GLU A 32 13.67 -3.55 8.39
C GLU A 32 13.64 -5.08 8.22
N SER A 33 13.97 -5.85 9.26
CA SER A 33 13.99 -7.31 9.20
C SER A 33 12.62 -7.94 8.94
N HIS A 34 11.54 -7.23 9.22
CA HIS A 34 10.17 -7.68 8.93
C HIS A 34 9.70 -7.35 7.50
N GLY A 35 10.44 -6.50 6.79
CA GLY A 35 10.10 -6.10 5.42
C GLY A 35 8.80 -5.29 5.33
N TYR A 36 8.10 -5.45 4.22
CA TYR A 36 6.89 -4.71 3.85
C TYR A 36 5.71 -5.64 3.68
N THR A 37 4.49 -5.15 3.98
CA THR A 37 3.25 -5.89 3.70
C THR A 37 2.30 -5.10 2.81
N THR A 38 1.54 -5.82 2.00
CA THR A 38 0.49 -5.26 1.15
C THR A 38 -0.62 -4.62 1.99
N ASP A 39 -0.97 -5.21 3.13
CA ASP A 39 -1.99 -4.69 4.03
C ASP A 39 -1.64 -3.27 4.51
N ASP A 40 -0.42 -3.06 4.98
CA ASP A 40 0.03 -1.76 5.44
C ASP A 40 0.17 -0.75 4.30
N ALA A 41 0.72 -1.17 3.15
CA ALA A 41 0.82 -0.32 1.97
C ALA A 41 -0.55 0.14 1.46
N ALA A 42 -1.55 -0.74 1.47
CA ALA A 42 -2.92 -0.40 1.07
C ALA A 42 -3.55 0.64 1.99
N ARG A 43 -3.44 0.46 3.31
CA ARG A 43 -3.94 1.44 4.28
C ARG A 43 -3.22 2.77 4.17
N ALA A 44 -1.90 2.75 4.03
CA ALA A 44 -1.09 3.95 3.89
C ALA A 44 -1.42 4.70 2.59
N LEU A 45 -1.70 4.00 1.49
CA LEU A 45 -2.14 4.62 0.23
C LEU A 45 -3.46 5.37 0.41
N ILE A 46 -4.46 4.75 1.01
CA ILE A 46 -5.75 5.38 1.26
C ILE A 46 -5.58 6.62 2.14
N LEU A 47 -4.80 6.51 3.22
CA LEU A 47 -4.52 7.62 4.12
C LEU A 47 -3.91 8.80 3.38
N THR A 48 -2.87 8.57 2.59
CA THR A 48 -2.13 9.65 1.93
C THR A 48 -2.90 10.29 0.78
N ILE A 49 -3.72 9.53 0.05
CA ILE A 49 -4.63 10.07 -0.98
C ILE A 49 -5.70 10.98 -0.35
N ARG A 50 -6.24 10.58 0.79
CA ARG A 50 -7.31 11.32 1.50
C ARG A 50 -6.80 12.41 2.44
N TRP A 51 -5.51 12.49 2.68
CA TRP A 51 -4.92 13.54 3.53
C TRP A 51 -5.17 14.93 2.94
N ARG A 52 -5.55 15.89 3.79
CA ARG A 52 -5.75 17.28 3.37
C ARG A 52 -5.06 18.26 4.33
N PRO A 53 -4.42 19.30 3.80
CA PRO A 53 -4.18 19.55 2.36
C PRO A 53 -3.16 18.58 1.77
N GLN A 54 -3.20 18.36 0.47
CA GLN A 54 -2.17 17.59 -0.23
C GLN A 54 -0.84 18.36 -0.23
N THR A 55 0.24 17.66 0.03
CA THR A 55 1.61 18.21 0.11
C THR A 55 2.56 17.42 -0.78
N ALA A 56 3.78 17.92 -0.98
CA ALA A 56 4.83 17.16 -1.67
C ALA A 56 5.11 15.82 -0.97
N LEU A 57 5.05 15.81 0.38
CA LEU A 57 5.22 14.58 1.16
C LEU A 57 4.10 13.57 0.88
N THR A 58 2.83 13.96 0.96
CA THR A 58 1.70 13.05 0.73
C THR A 58 1.72 12.48 -0.69
N ARG A 59 2.07 13.30 -1.69
CA ARG A 59 2.19 12.84 -3.08
C ARG A 59 3.31 11.81 -3.24
N ARG A 60 4.48 12.07 -2.65
CA ARG A 60 5.61 11.15 -2.68
C ARG A 60 5.28 9.82 -2.02
N LEU A 61 4.67 9.86 -0.84
CA LEU A 61 4.25 8.66 -0.11
C LEU A 61 3.20 7.87 -0.90
N SER A 62 2.20 8.54 -1.47
CA SER A 62 1.18 7.88 -2.30
C SER A 62 1.78 7.16 -3.49
N ILE A 63 2.76 7.76 -4.19
CA ILE A 63 3.45 7.13 -5.32
C ILE A 63 4.21 5.87 -4.86
N THR A 64 4.88 5.93 -3.71
CA THR A 64 5.60 4.77 -3.15
C THR A 64 4.64 3.61 -2.87
N TYR A 65 3.52 3.87 -2.21
CA TYR A 65 2.55 2.82 -1.87
C TYR A 65 1.79 2.30 -3.08
N LEU A 66 1.43 3.17 -4.01
CA LEU A 66 0.80 2.75 -5.27
C LEU A 66 1.74 1.87 -6.09
N SER A 67 3.02 2.24 -6.17
CA SER A 67 4.04 1.43 -6.84
C SER A 67 4.22 0.07 -6.17
N PHE A 68 4.20 0.02 -4.84
CA PHE A 68 4.25 -1.25 -4.10
C PHE A 68 3.07 -2.15 -4.48
N LEU A 69 1.85 -1.64 -4.44
CA LEU A 69 0.65 -2.42 -4.79
C LEU A 69 0.69 -2.88 -6.25
N ALA A 70 1.13 -2.00 -7.16
CA ALA A 70 1.25 -2.35 -8.58
C ALA A 70 2.24 -3.51 -8.81
N ASN A 71 3.33 -3.56 -8.05
CA ASN A 71 4.33 -4.64 -8.12
C ASN A 71 3.93 -5.89 -7.33
N ALA A 72 3.00 -5.78 -6.39
CA ALA A 72 2.50 -6.91 -5.63
C ALA A 72 1.64 -7.88 -6.46
N ILE A 73 1.06 -7.42 -7.56
CA ILE A 73 0.20 -8.23 -8.43
C ILE A 73 1.07 -9.19 -9.24
N ASP A 74 0.85 -10.49 -9.09
CA ASP A 74 1.55 -11.53 -9.87
C ASP A 74 0.94 -11.75 -11.26
N GLY A 75 1.56 -12.62 -12.06
CA GLY A 75 1.11 -12.90 -13.43
C GLY A 75 -0.25 -13.60 -13.51
N ARG A 76 -0.81 -14.07 -12.39
CA ARG A 76 -2.15 -14.66 -12.29
C ARG A 76 -3.19 -13.68 -11.73
N GLY A 77 -2.79 -12.44 -11.46
CA GLY A 77 -3.67 -11.44 -10.87
C GLY A 77 -3.85 -11.57 -9.36
N ARG A 78 -3.07 -12.40 -8.67
CA ARG A 78 -3.08 -12.49 -7.21
C ARG A 78 -2.18 -11.41 -6.63
N VAL A 79 -2.62 -10.78 -5.54
CA VAL A 79 -1.82 -9.80 -4.83
C VAL A 79 -0.99 -10.49 -3.76
N ARG A 80 0.32 -10.48 -3.92
CA ARG A 80 1.26 -11.03 -2.95
C ARG A 80 1.27 -10.18 -1.70
N ASN A 81 1.48 -10.78 -0.53
CA ASN A 81 1.33 -10.06 0.73
C ASN A 81 2.63 -9.49 1.29
N ARG A 82 3.73 -10.23 1.26
CA ARG A 82 4.96 -9.87 1.96
C ARG A 82 6.16 -9.73 1.03
N LEU A 83 6.83 -8.60 1.11
CA LEU A 83 8.10 -8.35 0.45
C LEU A 83 9.22 -8.31 1.50
N ASP A 84 10.07 -9.32 1.49
CA ASP A 84 11.28 -9.40 2.31
C ASP A 84 12.41 -8.58 1.68
N MET A 85 13.24 -7.93 2.50
CA MET A 85 14.31 -7.06 2.02
C MET A 85 15.37 -7.81 1.18
N ASP A 86 15.63 -9.06 1.50
CA ASP A 86 16.70 -9.85 0.90
C ASP A 86 16.19 -10.91 -0.06
N ARG A 87 15.01 -11.47 0.19
CA ARG A 87 14.47 -12.64 -0.53
C ARG A 87 13.39 -12.32 -1.54
N GLY A 88 12.94 -11.06 -1.63
CA GLY A 88 11.84 -10.66 -2.50
C GLY A 88 10.48 -11.07 -1.94
N TRP A 89 9.53 -11.41 -2.81
CA TRP A 89 8.18 -11.80 -2.40
C TRP A 89 8.18 -13.17 -1.74
N VAL A 90 7.67 -13.27 -0.52
CA VAL A 90 7.69 -14.48 0.31
C VAL A 90 6.36 -14.71 1.01
N GLY A 91 6.19 -15.92 1.55
CA GLY A 91 5.05 -16.27 2.38
C GLY A 91 3.77 -16.61 1.61
N PRO A 92 2.72 -17.02 2.34
CA PRO A 92 1.45 -17.44 1.74
C PRO A 92 0.66 -16.24 1.22
N TRP A 93 -0.22 -16.52 0.25
CA TRP A 93 -1.24 -15.58 -0.20
C TRP A 93 -2.26 -15.31 0.91
N SER A 94 -2.79 -14.09 0.97
CA SER A 94 -3.80 -13.66 1.93
C SER A 94 -4.97 -13.03 1.20
N ALA A 95 -6.17 -13.58 1.38
CA ALA A 95 -7.40 -13.02 0.83
C ALA A 95 -7.68 -11.62 1.40
N ASP A 96 -7.35 -11.39 2.66
CA ASP A 96 -7.52 -10.10 3.32
C ASP A 96 -6.62 -9.03 2.69
N ALA A 97 -5.33 -9.32 2.51
CA ALA A 97 -4.40 -8.41 1.84
C ALA A 97 -4.81 -8.13 0.38
N HIS A 98 -5.28 -9.16 -0.33
CA HIS A 98 -5.79 -9.03 -1.69
C HIS A 98 -7.00 -8.08 -1.75
N GLY A 99 -7.98 -8.26 -0.88
CA GLY A 99 -9.14 -7.39 -0.79
C GLY A 99 -8.80 -5.95 -0.41
N ARG A 100 -7.85 -5.75 0.50
CA ARG A 100 -7.36 -4.40 0.87
C ARG A 100 -6.66 -3.71 -0.29
N ALA A 101 -5.87 -4.44 -1.07
CA ALA A 101 -5.24 -3.90 -2.27
C ALA A 101 -6.28 -3.45 -3.31
N ILE A 102 -7.33 -4.25 -3.55
CA ILE A 102 -8.45 -3.86 -4.41
C ILE A 102 -9.08 -2.56 -3.91
N TRP A 103 -9.42 -2.48 -2.63
CA TRP A 103 -9.99 -1.27 -2.06
C TRP A 103 -9.10 -0.05 -2.24
N ALA A 104 -7.80 -0.17 -1.90
CA ALA A 104 -6.87 0.94 -2.04
C ALA A 104 -6.68 1.40 -3.48
N LEU A 105 -6.62 0.47 -4.44
CA LEU A 105 -6.53 0.79 -5.87
C LEU A 105 -7.82 1.43 -6.38
N CYS A 106 -9.00 1.02 -5.91
CA CYS A 106 -10.26 1.70 -6.22
C CYS A 106 -10.25 3.16 -5.73
N VAL A 107 -9.81 3.40 -4.50
CA VAL A 107 -9.65 4.76 -3.96
C VAL A 107 -8.67 5.57 -4.80
N ALA A 108 -7.54 4.98 -5.17
CA ALA A 108 -6.54 5.66 -6.00
C ALA A 108 -7.07 5.99 -7.41
N ALA A 109 -7.79 5.07 -8.03
CA ALA A 109 -8.36 5.27 -9.37
C ALA A 109 -9.41 6.40 -9.42
N VAL A 110 -10.10 6.66 -8.31
CA VAL A 110 -11.16 7.67 -8.24
C VAL A 110 -10.68 8.98 -7.61
N GLU A 111 -9.89 8.92 -6.53
CA GLU A 111 -9.63 10.06 -5.65
C GLU A 111 -8.19 10.61 -5.74
N ALA A 112 -7.23 9.94 -6.38
CA ALA A 112 -5.87 10.47 -6.49
C ALA A 112 -5.85 11.78 -7.28
N ASP A 113 -5.06 12.76 -6.83
CA ASP A 113 -4.94 14.06 -7.49
C ASP A 113 -4.31 13.93 -8.88
N SER A 114 -3.30 13.06 -9.02
CA SER A 114 -2.58 12.86 -10.28
C SER A 114 -3.40 12.00 -11.26
N PRO A 115 -3.65 12.49 -12.50
CA PRO A 115 -4.25 11.66 -13.54
C PRO A 115 -3.47 10.38 -13.84
N LEU A 116 -2.13 10.45 -13.84
CA LEU A 116 -1.28 9.28 -14.07
C LEU A 116 -1.43 8.23 -12.95
N ALA A 117 -1.59 8.68 -11.70
CA ALA A 117 -1.84 7.77 -10.58
C ALA A 117 -3.21 7.09 -10.71
N ARG A 118 -4.23 7.84 -11.12
CA ARG A 118 -5.57 7.27 -11.38
C ARG A 118 -5.53 6.23 -12.49
N ASP A 119 -4.88 6.53 -13.60
CA ASP A 119 -4.77 5.64 -14.75
C ASP A 119 -3.99 4.35 -14.40
N LEU A 120 -2.88 4.47 -13.66
CA LEU A 120 -2.13 3.32 -13.19
C LEU A 120 -2.97 2.44 -12.26
N ALA A 121 -3.68 3.03 -11.31
CA ALA A 121 -4.53 2.28 -10.40
C ALA A 121 -5.66 1.54 -11.14
N ALA A 122 -6.30 2.19 -12.10
CA ALA A 122 -7.34 1.58 -12.95
C ALA A 122 -6.77 0.41 -13.78
N ASP A 123 -5.61 0.60 -14.43
CA ASP A 123 -4.93 -0.47 -15.17
C ASP A 123 -4.62 -1.68 -14.28
N ARG A 124 -4.14 -1.43 -13.06
CA ARG A 124 -3.83 -2.53 -12.13
C ARG A 124 -5.07 -3.25 -11.63
N LEU A 125 -6.18 -2.55 -11.43
CA LEU A 125 -7.46 -3.18 -11.08
C LEU A 125 -7.94 -4.16 -12.15
N GLU A 126 -7.76 -3.84 -13.42
CA GLU A 126 -8.13 -4.74 -14.52
C GLU A 126 -7.30 -6.04 -14.53
N ARG A 127 -6.10 -6.02 -13.94
CA ARG A 127 -5.21 -7.18 -13.86
C ARG A 127 -5.43 -8.05 -12.64
N ILE A 128 -6.15 -7.54 -11.63
CA ILE A 128 -6.39 -8.29 -10.40
C ILE A 128 -7.49 -9.31 -10.62
N ALA A 129 -7.22 -10.57 -10.22
CA ALA A 129 -8.23 -11.61 -10.21
C ALA A 129 -9.32 -11.33 -9.15
N PRO A 130 -10.60 -11.55 -9.45
CA PRO A 130 -11.68 -11.37 -8.48
C PRO A 130 -11.50 -12.28 -7.26
N LEU A 131 -11.87 -11.81 -6.06
CA LEU A 131 -11.79 -12.59 -4.82
C LEU A 131 -12.57 -13.92 -4.86
N ARG A 132 -13.56 -14.01 -5.76
CA ARG A 132 -14.38 -15.22 -5.95
C ARG A 132 -13.75 -16.22 -6.92
N ASP A 133 -12.61 -15.93 -7.50
CA ASP A 133 -11.91 -16.82 -8.40
C ASP A 133 -11.44 -18.07 -7.62
N PRO A 134 -11.85 -19.29 -8.04
CA PRO A 134 -11.42 -20.52 -7.38
C PRO A 134 -9.90 -20.73 -7.34
N SER A 135 -9.16 -20.13 -8.29
CA SER A 135 -7.69 -20.20 -8.34
C SER A 135 -7.02 -19.44 -7.21
N LEU A 136 -7.76 -18.55 -6.50
CA LEU A 136 -7.26 -17.76 -5.38
C LEU A 136 -7.39 -18.48 -4.03
N ARG A 137 -8.04 -19.62 -3.98
CA ARG A 137 -8.13 -20.42 -2.74
C ARG A 137 -6.77 -21.01 -2.41
N PRO A 138 -6.41 -21.03 -1.11
CA PRO A 138 -5.17 -21.64 -0.67
C PRO A 138 -5.12 -23.14 -0.91
#